data_125cbbe2bfdc9ae06ef7a0ae394f3bf1
#
_entry.id   125cbbe2bfdc9ae06ef7a0ae394f3bf1
#
_cell.length_a   1.000
_cell.length_b   1.000
_cell.length_c   1.000
_cell.angle_alpha   90.00
_cell.angle_beta   90.00
_cell.angle_gamma   90.00
#
_symmetry.space_group_name_H-M   'P 1'
#
loop_
_entity.id
_entity.type
_entity.pdbx_description
1 polymer ?
#
loop_
_entity_poly.entity_id
_entity_poly.type
_entity_poly.pdbx_seq_one_letter_code
_entity_poly.pdbx_strand_id
1 'polypeptide(L)'
;MVRDKMILDYESSLLKTISFILTIAGYISILLLTIKKLKISKSTPLIILLVIILIALNVFNVYYLSDIIRAGLDTQLQYILFFVQGGILXLLGFAAFMYNERFQGKTPLIYLYMVLCFVLSDCFGLAAYFYEAQAAYFPERIFYLLGIVFLVNFALNTKKQKEEGKSLAEKEYIL
;
A
#
# COMPACT_ATOMS: atom_id res chain seq x y z
N MET A 1 -7.56 1.63 28.66
CA MET A 1 -6.82 0.60 29.42
C MET A 1 -6.14 -0.45 28.55
N VAL A 2 -6.83 -1.14 27.60
CA VAL A 2 -6.17 -2.06 26.64
C VAL A 2 -5.33 -1.28 25.63
N ARG A 3 -5.84 -0.16 25.16
CA ARG A 3 -5.15 0.75 24.23
C ARG A 3 -3.83 1.31 24.79
N ASP A 4 -3.82 1.65 26.09
CA ASP A 4 -2.64 2.21 26.75
C ASP A 4 -1.55 1.15 26.95
N LYS A 5 -1.94 -0.10 27.18
CA LYS A 5 -1.00 -1.23 27.23
C LYS A 5 -0.39 -1.53 25.85
N MET A 6 -1.18 -1.45 24.77
CA MET A 6 -0.67 -1.63 23.41
C MET A 6 0.30 -0.50 22.99
N ILE A 7 0.08 0.72 23.47
CA ILE A 7 1.00 1.84 23.23
C ILE A 7 2.30 1.63 24.02
N LEU A 8 2.22 1.10 25.25
CA LEU A 8 3.40 0.77 26.05
C LEU A 8 4.20 -0.40 25.46
N ASP A 9 3.53 -1.39 24.90
CA ASP A 9 4.18 -2.53 24.22
C ASP A 9 4.80 -2.11 22.87
N TYR A 10 4.28 -1.06 22.22
CA TYR A 10 4.83 -0.54 20.97
C TYR A 10 6.20 0.18 21.18
N GLU A 11 6.55 0.45 22.41
CA GLU A 11 7.89 0.95 22.76
C GLU A 11 8.97 -0.14 22.65
N SER A 12 8.59 -1.42 22.59
CA SER A 12 9.59 -2.47 22.37
C SER A 12 10.10 -2.43 20.91
N SER A 13 11.41 -2.28 20.78
CA SER A 13 12.10 -2.25 19.48
C SER A 13 11.79 -3.47 18.60
N LEU A 14 11.56 -4.63 19.21
CA LEU A 14 11.19 -5.87 18.51
C LEU A 14 9.82 -5.74 17.84
N LEU A 15 8.81 -5.21 18.52
CA LEU A 15 7.45 -5.07 17.98
C LEU A 15 7.41 -4.08 16.82
N LYS A 16 8.16 -2.97 16.90
CA LYS A 16 8.33 -2.03 15.79
C LYS A 16 8.90 -2.74 14.55
N THR A 17 9.97 -3.51 14.74
CA THR A 17 10.64 -4.23 13.64
C THR A 17 9.70 -5.26 13.00
N ILE A 18 8.98 -6.03 13.81
CA ILE A 18 7.99 -7.02 13.34
C ILE A 18 6.89 -6.32 12.54
N SER A 19 6.39 -5.19 13.03
CA SER A 19 5.36 -4.40 12.37
C SER A 19 5.81 -3.96 10.95
N PHE A 20 7.03 -3.43 10.81
CA PHE A 20 7.60 -3.08 9.50
C PHE A 20 7.65 -4.28 8.56
N ILE A 21 8.15 -5.42 9.05
CA ILE A 21 8.29 -6.64 8.23
C ILE A 21 6.91 -7.13 7.76
N LEU A 22 5.91 -7.16 8.66
CA LEU A 22 4.55 -7.60 8.32
C LEU A 22 3.88 -6.65 7.31
N THR A 23 4.06 -5.35 7.47
CA THR A 23 3.54 -4.33 6.53
C THR A 23 4.17 -4.51 5.15
N ILE A 24 5.49 -4.65 5.09
CA ILE A 24 6.25 -4.90 3.84
C ILE A 24 5.72 -6.17 3.16
N ALA A 25 5.59 -7.28 3.92
CA ALA A 25 5.09 -8.55 3.41
C ALA A 25 3.65 -8.41 2.86
N GLY A 26 2.81 -7.65 3.57
CA GLY A 26 1.44 -7.32 3.13
C GLY A 26 1.44 -6.57 1.80
N TYR A 27 2.22 -5.50 1.68
CA TYR A 27 2.31 -4.69 0.46
C TYR A 27 2.87 -5.49 -0.72
N ILE A 28 3.90 -6.32 -0.50
CA ILE A 28 4.44 -7.22 -1.52
C ILE A 28 3.36 -8.20 -1.98
N SER A 29 2.60 -8.78 -1.06
CA SER A 29 1.51 -9.71 -1.39
C SER A 29 0.45 -9.04 -2.27
N ILE A 30 0.06 -7.81 -1.94
CA ILE A 30 -0.90 -7.02 -2.73
C ILE A 30 -0.33 -6.70 -4.11
N LEU A 31 0.95 -6.32 -4.20
CA LEU A 31 1.65 -6.03 -5.46
C LEU A 31 1.68 -7.27 -6.37
N LEU A 32 1.98 -8.45 -5.83
CA LEU A 32 2.05 -9.70 -6.57
C LEU A 32 0.72 -10.10 -7.21
N LEU A 33 -0.42 -9.67 -6.64
CA LEU A 33 -1.75 -9.93 -7.22
C LEU A 33 -1.93 -9.28 -8.60
N THR A 34 -1.25 -8.18 -8.86
CA THR A 34 -1.43 -7.39 -10.08
C THR A 34 -0.22 -7.39 -11.00
N ILE A 35 0.99 -7.56 -10.46
CA ILE A 35 2.25 -7.45 -11.23
C ILE A 35 2.28 -8.41 -12.44
N LYS A 36 1.75 -9.62 -12.27
CA LYS A 36 1.67 -10.63 -13.35
C LYS A 36 0.77 -10.21 -14.50
N LYS A 37 -0.16 -9.29 -14.26
CA LYS A 37 -1.09 -8.76 -15.27
C LYS A 37 -0.52 -7.52 -15.97
N LEU A 38 0.52 -6.91 -15.38
CA LEU A 38 1.16 -5.71 -15.94
C LEU A 38 2.18 -6.11 -17.00
N LYS A 39 1.80 -5.99 -18.28
CA LYS A 39 2.78 -5.92 -19.37
C LYS A 39 3.13 -4.45 -19.58
N ILE A 40 4.39 -4.12 -19.40
CA ILE A 40 4.90 -2.76 -19.66
C ILE A 40 4.89 -2.55 -21.17
N SER A 41 3.77 -2.09 -21.68
CA SER A 41 3.61 -1.71 -23.08
C SER A 41 3.20 -0.24 -23.11
N LYS A 42 3.96 0.57 -23.82
CA LYS A 42 3.76 2.01 -24.09
C LYS A 42 3.11 2.79 -22.94
N SER A 43 3.96 3.28 -22.04
CA SER A 43 3.53 4.12 -20.91
C SER A 43 2.94 5.44 -21.42
N THR A 44 1.76 5.78 -20.96
CA THR A 44 1.15 7.08 -21.20
C THR A 44 2.02 8.18 -20.54
N PRO A 45 2.16 9.37 -21.13
CA PRO A 45 2.94 10.45 -20.52
C PRO A 45 2.49 10.77 -19.08
N LEU A 46 1.21 10.58 -18.77
CA LEU A 46 0.68 10.75 -17.42
C LEU A 46 1.35 9.81 -16.41
N ILE A 47 1.59 8.54 -16.79
CA ILE A 47 2.25 7.55 -15.92
C ILE A 47 3.71 7.96 -15.67
N ILE A 48 4.41 8.41 -16.71
CA ILE A 48 5.80 8.88 -16.59
C ILE A 48 5.87 10.06 -15.61
N LEU A 49 4.96 11.02 -15.76
CA LEU A 49 4.86 12.18 -14.86
C LEU A 49 4.62 11.71 -13.41
N LEU A 50 3.71 10.76 -13.21
CA LEU A 50 3.37 10.24 -11.88
C LEU A 50 4.57 9.51 -11.24
N VAL A 51 5.33 8.75 -12.01
CA VAL A 51 6.57 8.09 -11.56
C VAL A 51 7.59 9.15 -11.13
N ILE A 52 7.76 10.20 -11.91
CA ILE A 52 8.69 11.30 -11.59
C ILE A 52 8.26 11.96 -10.26
N ILE A 53 6.97 12.23 -10.08
CA ILE A 53 6.43 12.81 -8.83
C ILE A 53 6.70 11.87 -7.66
N LEU A 54 6.46 10.56 -7.80
CA LEU A 54 6.70 9.57 -6.75
C LEU A 54 8.18 9.49 -6.37
N ILE A 55 9.09 9.52 -7.36
CA ILE A 55 10.53 9.52 -7.13
C ILE A 55 10.92 10.82 -6.39
N ALA A 56 10.42 11.97 -6.86
CA ALA A 56 10.70 13.27 -6.24
C ALA A 56 10.24 13.32 -4.79
N LEU A 57 9.03 12.79 -4.50
CA LEU A 57 8.50 12.70 -3.14
C LEU A 57 9.35 11.79 -2.26
N ASN A 58 9.83 10.65 -2.78
CA ASN A 58 10.70 9.77 -2.02
C ASN A 58 12.06 10.41 -1.73
N VAL A 59 12.67 11.09 -2.70
CA VAL A 59 13.93 11.84 -2.52
C VAL A 59 13.73 12.95 -1.48
N PHE A 60 12.63 13.68 -1.57
CA PHE A 60 12.26 14.72 -0.61
C PHE A 60 12.13 14.13 0.81
N ASN A 61 11.42 13.00 0.96
CA ASN A 61 11.28 12.33 2.25
C ASN A 61 12.63 11.89 2.81
N VAL A 62 13.49 11.28 1.98
CA VAL A 62 14.84 10.87 2.42
C VAL A 62 15.64 12.08 2.89
N TYR A 63 15.60 13.19 2.16
CA TYR A 63 16.42 14.38 2.46
C TYR A 63 15.90 15.14 3.68
N TYR A 64 14.59 15.46 3.74
CA TYR A 64 14.03 16.35 4.76
C TYR A 64 13.55 15.63 6.01
N LEU A 65 13.13 14.37 5.88
CA LEU A 65 12.59 13.61 7.02
C LEU A 65 13.62 12.67 7.65
N SER A 66 14.79 12.52 7.02
CA SER A 66 15.81 11.56 7.45
C SER A 66 16.19 11.73 8.93
N ASP A 67 16.44 12.97 9.37
CA ASP A 67 16.86 13.24 10.75
C ASP A 67 15.71 13.02 11.74
N ILE A 68 14.49 13.43 11.39
CA ILE A 68 13.30 13.26 12.21
C ILE A 68 12.98 11.76 12.37
N ILE A 69 13.01 11.04 11.24
CA ILE A 69 12.74 9.59 11.21
C ILE A 69 13.80 8.85 12.03
N ARG A 70 15.06 9.24 11.86
CA ARG A 70 16.19 8.60 12.57
C ARG A 70 16.08 8.80 14.08
N ALA A 71 15.62 9.98 14.53
CA ALA A 71 15.40 10.26 15.95
C ALA A 71 14.25 9.44 16.55
N GLY A 72 13.24 9.09 15.75
CA GLY A 72 12.09 8.31 16.19
C GLY A 72 12.24 6.80 16.12
N LEU A 73 13.39 6.30 15.59
CA LEU A 73 13.64 4.86 15.41
C LEU A 73 14.79 4.39 16.30
N ASP A 74 14.64 3.19 16.87
CA ASP A 74 15.56 2.65 17.87
C ASP A 74 16.82 2.03 17.24
N THR A 75 16.72 1.57 15.98
CA THR A 75 17.79 0.80 15.34
C THR A 75 17.97 1.20 13.88
N GLN A 76 19.20 1.02 13.38
CA GLN A 76 19.54 1.20 11.97
C GLN A 76 18.69 0.29 11.05
N LEU A 77 18.35 -0.90 11.52
CA LEU A 77 17.49 -1.83 10.78
C LEU A 77 16.08 -1.24 10.55
N GLN A 78 15.48 -0.65 11.57
CA GLN A 78 14.15 -0.01 11.45
C GLN A 78 14.19 1.15 10.46
N TYR A 79 15.28 1.92 10.46
CA TYR A 79 15.49 3.02 9.51
C TYR A 79 15.49 2.50 8.05
N ILE A 80 16.23 1.42 7.79
CA ILE A 80 16.27 0.79 6.46
C ILE A 80 14.87 0.25 6.09
N LEU A 81 14.21 -0.46 7.01
CA LEU A 81 12.87 -1.03 6.76
C LEU A 81 11.83 0.06 6.46
N PHE A 82 11.92 1.21 7.13
CA PHE A 82 11.04 2.36 6.85
C PHE A 82 11.14 2.80 5.38
N PHE A 83 12.37 2.99 4.87
CA PHE A 83 12.57 3.40 3.48
C PHE A 83 12.21 2.30 2.48
N VAL A 84 12.44 1.03 2.83
CA VAL A 84 12.02 -0.11 2.01
C VAL A 84 10.48 -0.15 1.92
N GLN A 85 9.78 0.04 3.04
CA GLN A 85 8.31 0.12 3.07
C GLN A 85 7.81 1.24 2.16
N GLY A 86 8.36 2.43 2.28
CA GLY A 86 7.99 3.58 1.44
C GLY A 86 8.23 3.31 -0.04
N GLY A 87 9.36 2.69 -0.38
CA GLY A 87 9.69 2.29 -1.76
C GLY A 87 8.68 1.28 -2.32
N ILE A 88 8.31 0.29 -1.55
CA ILE A 88 7.31 -0.72 -1.96
C ILE A 88 5.94 -0.06 -2.13
N LEU A 89 5.59 0.86 -1.26
CA LEU A 89 4.34 1.62 -1.37
C LEU A 89 4.28 2.47 -2.64
N UNK A 90 5.28 2.86 -2.96
CA UNK A 90 5.35 3.53 -4.02
C UNK A 90 5.20 2.76 -5.15
N LEU A 91 5.87 1.69 -5.32
CA LEU A 91 5.71 0.73 -6.42
C LEU A 91 4.26 0.23 -6.51
N LEU A 92 3.64 0.00 -5.38
CA LEU A 92 2.25 -0.44 -5.28
C LEU A 92 1.31 0.63 -5.87
N GLY A 93 1.52 1.91 -5.57
CA GLY A 93 0.76 3.02 -6.14
C GLY A 93 0.89 3.07 -7.66
N PHE A 94 2.12 2.97 -8.16
CA PHE A 94 2.39 2.92 -9.61
C PHE A 94 1.68 1.74 -10.27
N ALA A 95 1.78 0.54 -9.68
CA ALA A 95 1.12 -0.67 -10.20
C ALA A 95 -0.40 -0.50 -10.23
N ALA A 96 -0.98 0.15 -9.22
CA ALA A 96 -2.42 0.40 -9.13
C ALA A 96 -2.92 1.32 -10.24
N PHE A 97 -2.19 2.40 -10.50
CA PHE A 97 -2.53 3.32 -11.61
C PHE A 97 -2.42 2.62 -12.96
N MET A 98 -1.32 1.91 -13.21
CA MET A 98 -1.14 1.14 -14.45
C MET A 98 -2.24 0.08 -14.65
N TYR A 99 -2.60 -0.61 -13.58
CA TYR A 99 -3.64 -1.64 -13.63
C TYR A 99 -5.00 -1.02 -13.98
N ASN A 100 -5.33 0.11 -13.35
CA ASN A 100 -6.59 0.80 -13.60
C ASN A 100 -6.66 1.38 -15.03
N GLU A 101 -5.55 1.94 -15.53
CA GLU A 101 -5.50 2.50 -16.88
C GLU A 101 -5.67 1.40 -17.95
N ARG A 102 -5.04 0.27 -17.73
CA ARG A 102 -5.02 -0.82 -18.71
C ARG A 102 -6.33 -1.63 -18.75
N PHE A 103 -6.88 -1.91 -17.59
CA PHE A 103 -8.05 -2.79 -17.44
C PHE A 103 -9.25 -1.98 -16.93
N GLN A 104 -9.79 -1.10 -17.74
CA GLN A 104 -10.96 -0.29 -17.37
C GLN A 104 -12.09 -1.16 -16.82
N GLY A 105 -12.61 -0.81 -15.64
CA GLY A 105 -13.69 -1.58 -15.00
C GLY A 105 -13.71 -1.43 -13.48
N LYS A 106 -14.66 -2.12 -12.85
CA LYS A 106 -14.86 -2.04 -11.39
C LYS A 106 -13.69 -2.63 -10.59
N THR A 107 -13.15 -3.78 -11.01
CA THR A 107 -12.10 -4.48 -10.25
C THR A 107 -10.79 -3.68 -10.18
N PRO A 108 -10.24 -3.14 -11.30
CA PRO A 108 -9.08 -2.26 -11.24
C PRO A 108 -9.31 -0.97 -10.43
N LEU A 109 -10.50 -0.40 -10.52
CA LEU A 109 -10.85 0.81 -9.77
C LEU A 109 -10.89 0.54 -8.26
N ILE A 110 -11.46 -0.59 -7.82
CA ILE A 110 -11.46 -1.01 -6.41
C ILE A 110 -10.02 -1.20 -5.92
N TYR A 111 -9.15 -1.82 -6.75
CA TYR A 111 -7.74 -1.99 -6.44
C TYR A 111 -7.03 -0.63 -6.27
N LEU A 112 -7.30 0.31 -7.15
CA LEU A 112 -6.74 1.67 -7.06
C LEU A 112 -7.17 2.36 -5.75
N TYR A 113 -8.47 2.33 -5.41
CA TYR A 113 -8.95 2.93 -4.16
C TYR A 113 -8.36 2.25 -2.92
N MET A 114 -8.23 0.92 -2.94
CA MET A 114 -7.57 0.16 -1.87
C MET A 114 -6.15 0.69 -1.63
N VAL A 115 -5.36 0.79 -2.70
CA VAL A 115 -3.96 1.24 -2.61
C VAL A 115 -3.88 2.71 -2.16
N LEU A 116 -4.75 3.58 -2.69
CA LEU A 116 -4.80 4.99 -2.26
C LEU A 116 -5.13 5.11 -0.76
N CYS A 117 -6.05 4.28 -0.26
CA CYS A 117 -6.38 4.25 1.17
C CYS A 117 -5.16 3.84 2.01
N PHE A 118 -4.40 2.83 1.60
CA PHE A 118 -3.17 2.44 2.32
C PHE A 118 -2.11 3.54 2.27
N VAL A 119 -1.91 4.19 1.11
CA VAL A 119 -0.98 5.32 0.98
C VAL A 119 -1.38 6.45 1.94
N LEU A 120 -2.66 6.83 1.97
CA LEU A 120 -3.16 7.88 2.86
C LEU A 120 -3.01 7.48 4.34
N SER A 121 -3.33 6.22 4.67
CA SER A 121 -3.11 5.69 6.02
C SER A 121 -1.65 5.84 6.45
N ASP A 122 -0.69 5.42 5.62
CA ASP A 122 0.73 5.54 5.94
C ASP A 122 1.17 7.01 6.05
N CYS A 123 0.66 7.91 5.20
CA CYS A 123 0.95 9.35 5.29
C CYS A 123 0.45 9.95 6.61
N PHE A 124 -0.78 9.62 7.02
CA PHE A 124 -1.34 10.09 8.30
C PHE A 124 -0.62 9.43 9.49
N GLY A 125 -0.25 8.16 9.37
CA GLY A 125 0.55 7.47 10.39
C GLY A 125 1.91 8.13 10.58
N LEU A 126 2.57 8.52 9.48
CA LEU A 126 3.83 9.24 9.51
C LEU A 126 3.66 10.59 10.23
N ALA A 127 2.60 11.33 9.90
CA ALA A 127 2.30 12.61 10.55
C ALA A 127 2.00 12.43 12.05
N ALA A 128 1.25 11.40 12.41
CA ALA A 128 0.90 11.09 13.80
C ALA A 128 2.13 10.73 14.62
N TYR A 129 3.00 9.88 14.07
CA TYR A 129 4.14 9.31 14.82
C TYR A 129 5.35 10.27 14.86
N PHE A 130 5.78 10.80 13.72
CA PHE A 130 7.01 11.59 13.64
C PHE A 130 6.80 13.08 13.89
N TYR A 131 5.61 13.61 13.64
CA TYR A 131 5.26 15.02 13.88
C TYR A 131 4.38 15.21 15.11
N GLU A 132 4.14 14.13 15.86
CA GLU A 132 3.29 14.13 17.07
C GLU A 132 1.91 14.74 16.82
N ALA A 133 1.41 14.68 15.60
CA ALA A 133 0.11 15.21 15.21
C ALA A 133 -1.00 14.24 15.66
N GLN A 134 -1.40 14.31 16.93
CA GLN A 134 -2.37 13.37 17.54
C GLN A 134 -3.68 13.26 16.73
N ALA A 135 -4.14 14.37 16.14
CA ALA A 135 -5.34 14.37 15.30
C ALA A 135 -5.20 13.46 14.07
N ALA A 136 -3.97 13.19 13.60
CA ALA A 136 -3.71 12.37 12.43
C ALA A 136 -3.94 10.87 12.69
N TYR A 137 -3.97 10.40 13.94
CA TYR A 137 -4.33 9.01 14.27
C TYR A 137 -5.76 8.65 13.81
N PHE A 138 -6.68 9.60 13.85
CA PHE A 138 -8.07 9.34 13.49
C PHE A 138 -8.21 9.04 11.97
N PRO A 139 -7.77 9.92 11.04
CA PRO A 139 -7.82 9.60 9.62
C PRO A 139 -6.93 8.40 9.25
N GLU A 140 -5.78 8.20 9.91
CA GLU A 140 -4.94 7.01 9.70
C GLU A 140 -5.76 5.73 9.84
N ARG A 141 -6.49 5.59 10.95
CA ARG A 141 -7.32 4.41 11.23
C ARG A 141 -8.48 4.27 10.24
N ILE A 142 -9.12 5.37 9.87
CA ILE A 142 -10.23 5.36 8.90
C ILE A 142 -9.73 4.84 7.54
N PHE A 143 -8.63 5.40 7.04
CA PHE A 143 -8.10 4.99 5.74
C PHE A 143 -7.59 3.55 5.76
N TYR A 144 -6.99 3.11 6.86
CA TYR A 144 -6.59 1.71 7.03
C TYR A 144 -7.79 0.77 6.92
N LEU A 145 -8.87 1.05 7.65
CA LEU A 145 -10.09 0.22 7.63
C LEU A 145 -10.75 0.22 6.25
N LEU A 146 -10.83 1.38 5.59
CA LEU A 146 -11.33 1.49 4.22
C LEU A 146 -10.47 0.65 3.25
N GLY A 147 -9.15 0.69 3.41
CA GLY A 147 -8.22 -0.13 2.63
C GLY A 147 -8.53 -1.62 2.76
N ILE A 148 -8.77 -2.09 3.99
CA ILE A 148 -9.15 -3.50 4.26
C ILE A 148 -10.50 -3.83 3.60
N VAL A 149 -11.50 -2.96 3.70
CA VAL A 149 -12.81 -3.16 3.06
C VAL A 149 -12.65 -3.30 1.54
N PHE A 150 -11.85 -2.41 0.92
CA PHE A 150 -11.56 -2.49 -0.53
C PHE A 150 -10.76 -3.74 -0.88
N LEU A 151 -9.85 -4.20 -0.02
CA LEU A 151 -9.08 -5.44 -0.23
C LEU A 151 -10.02 -6.66 -0.30
N VAL A 152 -10.95 -6.77 0.65
CA VAL A 152 -11.96 -7.85 0.65
C VAL A 152 -12.81 -7.78 -0.61
N ASN A 153 -13.29 -6.59 -0.95
CA ASN A 153 -14.10 -6.37 -2.15
C ASN A 153 -13.35 -6.74 -3.44
N PHE A 154 -12.07 -6.38 -3.54
CA PHE A 154 -11.21 -6.74 -4.67
C PHE A 154 -11.06 -8.27 -4.77
N ALA A 155 -10.83 -8.95 -3.65
CA ALA A 155 -10.68 -10.41 -3.60
C ALA A 155 -11.97 -11.11 -4.07
N LEU A 156 -13.13 -10.66 -3.60
CA LEU A 156 -14.43 -11.21 -3.97
C LEU A 156 -14.73 -11.01 -5.47
N ASN A 157 -14.49 -9.81 -6.00
CA ASN A 157 -14.71 -9.52 -7.42
C ASN A 157 -13.77 -10.35 -8.31
N THR A 158 -12.52 -10.52 -7.90
CA THR A 158 -11.54 -11.32 -8.66
C THR A 158 -11.96 -12.80 -8.68
N LYS A 159 -12.47 -13.33 -7.56
CA LYS A 159 -12.96 -14.71 -7.48
C LYS A 159 -14.16 -14.90 -8.40
N LYS A 160 -15.15 -13.99 -8.34
CA LYS A 160 -16.34 -14.03 -9.18
C LYS A 160 -15.98 -14.05 -10.67
N GLN A 161 -15.09 -13.18 -11.12
CA GLN A 161 -14.61 -13.12 -12.51
C GLN A 161 -13.98 -14.45 -12.95
N LYS A 162 -13.22 -15.11 -12.09
CA LYS A 162 -12.60 -16.41 -12.39
C LYS A 162 -13.65 -17.51 -12.55
N GLU A 163 -14.67 -17.53 -11.71
CA GLU A 163 -15.76 -18.50 -11.76
C GLU A 163 -16.60 -18.33 -13.02
N GLU A 164 -16.93 -17.11 -13.38
CA GLU A 164 -17.66 -16.79 -14.62
C GLU A 164 -16.87 -17.22 -15.86
N GLY A 165 -15.55 -16.93 -15.89
CA GLY A 165 -14.68 -17.34 -16.98
C GLY A 165 -14.59 -18.86 -17.14
N LYS A 166 -14.55 -19.61 -16.04
CA LYS A 166 -14.55 -21.10 -16.08
C LYS A 166 -15.88 -21.64 -16.61
N SER A 167 -17.00 -21.09 -16.15
CA SER A 167 -18.34 -21.52 -16.58
C SER A 167 -18.54 -21.30 -18.08
N LEU A 168 -18.06 -20.17 -18.60
CA LEU A 168 -18.14 -19.89 -20.05
C LEU A 168 -17.27 -20.85 -20.87
N ALA A 169 -16.04 -21.12 -20.43
CA ALA A 169 -15.14 -22.06 -21.09
C ALA A 169 -15.73 -23.48 -21.11
N GLU A 170 -16.33 -23.92 -20.00
CA GLU A 170 -16.97 -25.23 -19.89
C GLU A 170 -18.16 -25.38 -20.86
N LYS A 171 -18.98 -24.33 -21.01
CA LYS A 171 -20.09 -24.30 -21.95
C LYS A 171 -19.62 -24.39 -23.41
N GLU A 172 -18.49 -23.74 -23.73
CA GLU A 172 -17.92 -23.77 -25.09
C GLU A 172 -17.38 -25.16 -25.47
N TYR A 173 -16.97 -25.98 -24.51
CA TYR A 173 -16.51 -27.36 -24.75
C TYR A 173 -17.64 -28.37 -24.95
N ILE A 174 -18.88 -28.01 -24.56
CA ILE A 174 -20.04 -28.92 -24.62
C ILE A 174 -20.84 -28.72 -25.94
N LEU A 175 -20.59 -27.63 -26.66
CA LEU A 175 -21.22 -27.33 -27.96
C LEU A 175 -20.35 -27.78 -29.12
#